data_1889aba5964db5ef8ef3e6ee4ccdbea1
#
_entry.id   1889aba5964db5ef8ef3e6ee4ccdbea1
#
_cell.length_a   1.000
_cell.length_b   1.000
_cell.length_c   1.000
_cell.angle_alpha   90.00
_cell.angle_beta   90.00
_cell.angle_gamma   90.00
#
_symmetry.space_group_name_H-M   'P 1'
#
loop_
_entity.id
_entity.type
_entity.pdbx_description
1 polymer ?
#
loop_
_entity_poly.entity_id
_entity_poly.type
_entity_poly.pdbx_seq_one_letter_code
_entity_poly.pdbx_strand_id
1 'polypeptide(L)'
;MRLGVIPLISLFVAMLSGCFQSPTSVATQPSPGTPCGSGPPLAGIYQPDRLHVLALCRHAVGVVVSVVPEDDGDYHVWIVLDAAYADLLNAENHFQGKPTMLAEIVPDCPVNAPPPDGPSAERCPPTKLRVPLAGQRIAIDGPWVLDTNHGWLEIHPVDTIVTIGG
;
A
#
# COMPACT_ATOMS: atom_id res chain seq x y z
N MET A 1 51.70 -66.81 4.14
CA MET A 1 50.34 -66.29 4.12
C MET A 1 50.43 -64.76 4.08
N ARG A 2 50.12 -64.15 2.93
CA ARG A 2 50.09 -62.67 2.78
C ARG A 2 48.59 -62.30 2.63
N LEU A 3 48.07 -61.57 3.60
CA LEU A 3 46.74 -60.99 3.51
C LEU A 3 46.80 -59.71 2.65
N GLY A 4 46.03 -59.70 1.58
CA GLY A 4 45.82 -58.54 0.73
C GLY A 4 44.78 -57.59 1.34
N VAL A 5 45.14 -56.33 1.45
CA VAL A 5 44.24 -55.26 1.88
C VAL A 5 43.58 -54.68 0.62
N ILE A 6 42.25 -54.69 0.57
CA ILE A 6 41.44 -54.08 -0.49
C ILE A 6 41.07 -52.65 -0.05
N PRO A 7 41.39 -51.61 -0.82
CA PRO A 7 40.96 -50.28 -0.48
C PRO A 7 39.46 -50.08 -0.86
N LEU A 8 38.65 -49.64 0.10
CA LEU A 8 37.29 -49.12 -0.13
C LEU A 8 37.38 -47.76 -0.82
N ILE A 9 36.89 -47.67 -2.04
CA ILE A 9 36.68 -46.41 -2.74
C ILE A 9 35.33 -45.85 -2.30
N SER A 10 35.34 -44.82 -1.46
CA SER A 10 34.13 -44.05 -1.11
C SER A 10 33.75 -43.12 -2.24
N LEU A 11 32.63 -43.42 -2.88
CA LEU A 11 32.04 -42.58 -3.91
C LEU A 11 31.27 -41.43 -3.22
N PHE A 12 31.80 -40.23 -3.20
CA PHE A 12 31.08 -39.02 -2.75
C PHE A 12 30.15 -38.55 -3.87
N VAL A 13 28.83 -38.78 -3.70
CA VAL A 13 27.81 -38.19 -4.54
C VAL A 13 27.55 -36.77 -4.01
N ALA A 14 28.05 -35.75 -4.71
CA ALA A 14 27.70 -34.35 -4.42
C ALA A 14 26.28 -34.06 -4.93
N MET A 15 25.34 -33.96 -3.99
CA MET A 15 24.01 -33.43 -4.28
C MET A 15 24.10 -31.93 -4.49
N LEU A 16 24.05 -31.48 -5.74
CA LEU A 16 23.85 -30.09 -6.11
C LEU A 16 22.39 -29.69 -5.83
N SER A 17 22.13 -29.15 -4.65
CA SER A 17 20.85 -28.49 -4.32
C SER A 17 20.78 -27.18 -5.10
N GLY A 18 20.18 -27.21 -6.27
CA GLY A 18 19.84 -26.02 -7.03
C GLY A 18 18.72 -25.25 -6.30
N CYS A 19 19.07 -24.10 -5.69
CA CYS A 19 18.08 -23.13 -5.25
C CYS A 19 17.36 -22.56 -6.48
N PHE A 20 16.15 -23.03 -6.76
CA PHE A 20 15.23 -22.35 -7.66
C PHE A 20 14.76 -21.05 -6.98
N GLN A 21 15.38 -19.92 -7.31
CA GLN A 21 14.86 -18.61 -6.98
C GLN A 21 13.71 -18.33 -7.96
N SER A 22 12.48 -18.37 -7.48
CA SER A 22 11.34 -17.86 -8.23
C SER A 22 11.55 -16.37 -8.51
N PRO A 23 11.35 -15.89 -9.74
CA PRO A 23 11.46 -14.47 -10.02
C PRO A 23 10.36 -13.74 -9.24
N THR A 24 10.75 -12.94 -8.26
CA THR A 24 9.85 -11.98 -7.60
C THR A 24 9.47 -10.95 -8.65
N SER A 25 8.23 -10.98 -9.12
CA SER A 25 7.70 -9.93 -9.97
C SER A 25 7.68 -8.63 -9.17
N VAL A 26 8.66 -7.78 -9.39
CA VAL A 26 8.63 -6.41 -8.89
C VAL A 26 7.54 -5.71 -9.68
N ALA A 27 6.43 -5.37 -9.03
CA ALA A 27 5.41 -4.52 -9.63
C ALA A 27 6.08 -3.21 -10.05
N THR A 28 6.01 -2.89 -11.35
CA THR A 28 6.58 -1.65 -11.88
C THR A 28 5.78 -0.49 -11.31
N GLN A 29 6.42 0.37 -10.53
CA GLN A 29 5.80 1.61 -10.03
C GLN A 29 5.36 2.45 -11.23
N PRO A 30 4.11 2.99 -11.23
CA PRO A 30 3.68 3.93 -12.26
C PRO A 30 4.58 5.16 -12.28
N SER A 31 4.74 5.78 -13.45
CA SER A 31 5.47 7.04 -13.55
C SER A 31 4.80 8.12 -12.70
N PRO A 32 5.53 8.94 -11.94
CA PRO A 32 4.97 9.93 -11.00
C PRO A 32 3.99 10.93 -11.62
N GLY A 33 4.05 11.13 -12.93
CA GLY A 33 3.17 12.05 -13.66
C GLY A 33 1.91 11.42 -14.27
N THR A 34 1.68 10.10 -14.09
CA THR A 34 0.50 9.42 -14.61
C THR A 34 -0.50 9.22 -13.48
N PRO A 35 -1.75 9.73 -13.57
CA PRO A 35 -2.80 9.48 -12.58
C PRO A 35 -3.16 8.00 -12.50
N CYS A 36 -3.48 7.50 -11.29
CA CYS A 36 -4.07 6.16 -11.10
C CYS A 36 -5.55 6.16 -11.46
N GLY A 37 -6.26 7.22 -11.05
CA GLY A 37 -7.69 7.41 -11.30
C GLY A 37 -7.98 8.33 -12.48
N SER A 38 -9.26 8.54 -12.76
CA SER A 38 -9.76 9.47 -13.76
C SER A 38 -10.18 10.78 -13.09
N GLY A 39 -9.64 11.91 -13.57
CA GLY A 39 -9.98 13.24 -13.07
C GLY A 39 -8.89 13.89 -12.23
N PRO A 40 -9.19 15.03 -11.58
CA PRO A 40 -8.26 15.69 -10.67
C PRO A 40 -7.92 14.79 -9.48
N PRO A 41 -6.65 14.75 -9.05
CA PRO A 41 -6.20 13.77 -8.04
C PRO A 41 -6.86 13.93 -6.67
N LEU A 42 -7.34 15.13 -6.34
CA LEU A 42 -7.99 15.44 -5.06
C LEU A 42 -9.48 15.78 -5.22
N ALA A 43 -10.12 15.30 -6.30
CA ALA A 43 -11.53 15.59 -6.53
C ALA A 43 -12.41 14.94 -5.44
N GLY A 44 -13.34 15.73 -4.87
CA GLY A 44 -14.27 15.26 -3.84
C GLY A 44 -13.69 15.12 -2.43
N ILE A 45 -12.42 15.44 -2.23
CA ILE A 45 -11.76 15.37 -0.93
C ILE A 45 -12.17 16.53 -0.04
N TYR A 46 -12.39 16.22 1.25
CA TYR A 46 -12.61 17.25 2.28
C TYR A 46 -11.32 17.96 2.63
N GLN A 47 -11.34 19.30 2.65
CA GLN A 47 -10.18 20.16 2.92
C GLN A 47 -8.93 19.81 2.07
N PRO A 48 -9.01 19.79 0.72
CA PRO A 48 -7.90 19.37 -0.13
C PRO A 48 -6.68 20.30 -0.03
N ASP A 49 -6.85 21.53 0.44
CA ASP A 49 -5.76 22.53 0.54
C ASP A 49 -4.65 22.12 1.54
N ARG A 50 -4.94 21.19 2.47
CA ARG A 50 -3.95 20.59 3.38
C ARG A 50 -3.03 19.57 2.70
N LEU A 51 -3.41 19.09 1.50
CA LEU A 51 -2.75 17.99 0.82
C LEU A 51 -1.86 18.51 -0.32
N HIS A 52 -0.57 18.22 -0.24
CA HIS A 52 0.38 18.48 -1.32
C HIS A 52 0.64 17.22 -2.11
N VAL A 53 0.21 17.19 -3.38
CA VAL A 53 0.42 16.04 -4.27
C VAL A 53 1.90 15.93 -4.65
N LEU A 54 2.55 14.86 -4.23
CA LEU A 54 3.95 14.55 -4.54
C LEU A 54 4.08 13.67 -5.76
N ALA A 55 3.09 12.79 -6.00
CA ALA A 55 2.96 12.00 -7.22
C ALA A 55 1.49 11.74 -7.50
N LEU A 56 1.10 11.77 -8.78
CA LEU A 56 -0.29 11.54 -9.21
C LEU A 56 -0.73 10.09 -9.06
N CYS A 57 0.22 9.17 -8.92
CA CYS A 57 -0.04 7.75 -8.67
C CYS A 57 1.15 7.10 -7.99
N ARG A 58 0.90 6.38 -6.92
CA ARG A 58 1.84 5.44 -6.30
C ARG A 58 1.14 4.13 -6.02
N HIS A 59 1.92 3.07 -6.18
CA HIS A 59 1.56 1.72 -5.79
C HIS A 59 2.21 1.39 -4.45
N ALA A 60 1.47 0.76 -3.55
CA ALA A 60 2.00 0.25 -2.30
C ALA A 60 1.39 -1.11 -1.95
N VAL A 61 2.18 -1.95 -1.28
CA VAL A 61 1.75 -3.26 -0.79
C VAL A 61 2.11 -3.38 0.67
N GLY A 62 1.20 -3.95 1.46
CA GLY A 62 1.44 -4.15 2.89
C GLY A 62 0.32 -4.92 3.59
N VAL A 63 0.41 -4.96 4.92
CA VAL A 63 -0.58 -5.61 5.79
C VAL A 63 -1.34 -4.54 6.57
N VAL A 64 -2.66 -4.58 6.49
CA VAL A 64 -3.56 -3.70 7.25
C VAL A 64 -3.45 -4.00 8.73
N VAL A 65 -3.18 -2.97 9.54
CA VAL A 65 -3.11 -3.10 11.01
C VAL A 65 -4.34 -2.50 11.70
N SER A 66 -4.98 -1.53 11.07
CA SER A 66 -6.21 -0.91 11.59
C SER A 66 -7.04 -0.32 10.47
N VAL A 67 -8.34 -0.27 10.66
CA VAL A 67 -9.30 0.44 9.81
C VAL A 67 -10.24 1.20 10.72
N VAL A 68 -10.30 2.51 10.56
CA VAL A 68 -11.13 3.41 11.39
C VAL A 68 -12.08 4.17 10.47
N PRO A 69 -13.39 4.06 10.66
CA PRO A 69 -14.34 4.95 9.99
C PRO A 69 -14.27 6.33 10.64
N GLU A 70 -14.26 7.38 9.83
CA GLU A 70 -14.23 8.77 10.27
C GLU A 70 -15.59 9.44 10.09
N ASP A 71 -15.81 10.55 10.81
CA ASP A 71 -17.09 11.25 10.82
C ASP A 71 -17.45 11.90 9.47
N ASP A 72 -16.45 12.17 8.62
CA ASP A 72 -16.60 12.69 7.27
C ASP A 72 -16.94 11.62 6.23
N GLY A 73 -16.99 10.34 6.66
CA GLY A 73 -17.34 9.19 5.84
C GLY A 73 -16.13 8.49 5.22
N ASP A 74 -14.93 8.97 5.49
CA ASP A 74 -13.69 8.35 5.07
C ASP A 74 -13.37 7.12 5.93
N TYR A 75 -12.51 6.24 5.43
CA TYR A 75 -11.90 5.16 6.19
C TYR A 75 -10.40 5.36 6.24
N HIS A 76 -9.86 5.57 7.42
CA HIS A 76 -8.43 5.55 7.68
C HIS A 76 -7.93 4.11 7.74
N VAL A 77 -7.16 3.71 6.74
CA VAL A 77 -6.57 2.37 6.63
C VAL A 77 -5.07 2.47 6.94
N TRP A 78 -4.68 2.01 8.12
CA TRP A 78 -3.28 1.96 8.54
C TRP A 78 -2.61 0.68 8.07
N ILE A 79 -1.47 0.82 7.36
CA ILE A 79 -0.81 -0.28 6.65
C ILE A 79 0.67 -0.31 7.04
N VAL A 80 1.15 -1.46 7.52
CA VAL A 80 2.59 -1.75 7.58
C VAL A 80 3.02 -2.16 6.17
N LEU A 81 3.80 -1.31 5.52
CA LEU A 81 4.25 -1.55 4.15
C LEU A 81 5.32 -2.65 4.09
N ASP A 82 5.39 -3.33 2.96
CA ASP A 82 6.53 -4.17 2.62
C ASP A 82 7.78 -3.30 2.50
N ALA A 83 8.95 -3.88 2.77
CA ALA A 83 10.23 -3.17 2.76
C ALA A 83 10.54 -2.47 1.41
N ALA A 84 10.00 -2.98 0.30
CA ALA A 84 10.15 -2.39 -1.03
C ALA A 84 9.46 -1.02 -1.19
N TYR A 85 8.58 -0.65 -0.27
CA TYR A 85 7.78 0.59 -0.29
C TYR A 85 8.08 1.50 0.90
N ALA A 86 9.14 1.22 1.65
CA ALA A 86 9.50 1.99 2.84
C ALA A 86 9.85 3.46 2.52
N ASP A 87 10.26 3.75 1.29
CA ASP A 87 10.55 5.09 0.78
C ASP A 87 9.30 5.99 0.63
N LEU A 88 8.10 5.40 0.72
CA LEU A 88 6.84 6.14 0.75
C LEU A 88 6.50 6.72 2.13
N LEU A 89 7.31 6.48 3.14
CA LEU A 89 7.11 6.93 4.51
C LEU A 89 8.15 7.99 4.91
N ASN A 90 7.75 8.89 5.79
CA ASN A 90 8.66 9.78 6.51
C ASN A 90 8.68 9.47 8.01
N ALA A 91 9.35 10.30 8.82
CA ALA A 91 9.47 10.07 10.26
C ALA A 91 8.13 10.22 11.01
N GLU A 92 7.18 10.98 10.46
CA GLU A 92 5.87 11.21 11.06
C GLU A 92 4.88 10.07 10.78
N ASN A 93 5.19 9.23 9.80
CA ASN A 93 4.37 8.08 9.41
C ASN A 93 4.44 6.94 10.45
N HIS A 94 3.68 7.05 11.53
CA HIS A 94 3.61 5.99 12.53
C HIS A 94 2.22 5.86 13.15
N PHE A 95 1.83 4.64 13.46
CA PHE A 95 0.63 4.31 14.20
C PHE A 95 0.97 3.31 15.30
N GLN A 96 0.62 3.63 16.55
CA GLN A 96 0.95 2.84 17.73
C GLN A 96 2.46 2.48 17.83
N GLY A 97 3.33 3.44 17.47
CA GLY A 97 4.78 3.29 17.53
C GLY A 97 5.41 2.44 16.43
N LYS A 98 4.66 2.10 15.37
CA LYS A 98 5.17 1.38 14.20
C LYS A 98 5.13 2.26 12.95
N PRO A 99 6.16 2.21 12.08
CA PRO A 99 6.08 2.85 10.76
C PRO A 99 4.89 2.30 9.98
N THR A 100 3.97 3.18 9.56
CA THR A 100 2.75 2.80 8.84
C THR A 100 2.40 3.87 7.80
N MET A 101 1.89 3.44 6.66
CA MET A 101 1.21 4.29 5.70
C MET A 101 -0.22 4.50 6.16
N LEU A 102 -0.71 5.73 6.11
CA LEU A 102 -2.15 6.01 6.08
C LEU A 102 -2.62 5.96 4.63
N ALA A 103 -3.68 5.23 4.38
CA ALA A 103 -4.41 5.24 3.12
C ALA A 103 -5.86 5.60 3.39
N GLU A 104 -6.40 6.60 2.69
CA GLU A 104 -7.75 7.07 2.91
C GLU A 104 -8.68 6.60 1.79
N ILE A 105 -9.69 5.78 2.17
CA ILE A 105 -10.78 5.38 1.28
C ILE A 105 -11.92 6.36 1.50
N VAL A 106 -12.19 7.19 0.49
CA VAL A 106 -13.17 8.27 0.57
C VAL A 106 -14.53 7.88 -0.02
N PRO A 107 -15.62 8.57 0.34
CA PRO A 107 -16.92 8.43 -0.32
C PRO A 107 -16.84 8.70 -1.83
N ASP A 108 -17.79 8.12 -2.58
CA ASP A 108 -17.85 8.24 -4.05
C ASP A 108 -18.48 9.58 -4.48
N CYS A 109 -17.76 10.67 -4.17
CA CYS A 109 -18.22 12.01 -4.53
C CYS A 109 -18.12 12.25 -6.05
N PRO A 110 -19.08 12.95 -6.66
CA PRO A 110 -18.94 13.38 -8.05
C PRO A 110 -17.70 14.26 -8.24
N VAL A 111 -16.94 13.99 -9.30
CA VAL A 111 -15.67 14.72 -9.63
C VAL A 111 -15.87 16.24 -9.71
N ASN A 112 -17.09 16.71 -10.03
CA ASN A 112 -17.44 18.13 -10.13
C ASN A 112 -18.22 18.63 -8.90
N ALA A 113 -18.32 17.86 -7.83
CA ALA A 113 -18.91 18.36 -6.60
C ALA A 113 -18.03 19.50 -6.07
N PRO A 114 -18.64 20.62 -5.61
CA PRO A 114 -17.87 21.64 -4.94
C PRO A 114 -17.19 20.99 -3.71
N PRO A 115 -16.01 21.53 -3.31
CA PRO A 115 -15.35 21.08 -2.08
C PRO A 115 -16.40 21.07 -0.96
N PRO A 116 -16.46 20.01 -0.17
CA PRO A 116 -17.43 19.94 0.90
C PRO A 116 -17.22 21.05 1.93
N ASP A 117 -18.29 21.83 2.22
CA ASP A 117 -18.33 22.77 3.34
C ASP A 117 -18.57 22.04 4.69
N GLY A 118 -18.48 20.71 4.69
CA GLY A 118 -18.73 19.84 5.83
C GLY A 118 -18.47 18.38 5.45
N PRO A 119 -18.70 17.43 6.37
CA PRO A 119 -18.41 16.01 6.15
C PRO A 119 -19.03 15.46 4.87
N SER A 120 -18.21 14.74 4.09
CA SER A 120 -18.63 14.16 2.79
C SER A 120 -19.70 13.08 2.96
N ALA A 121 -19.75 12.42 4.12
CA ALA A 121 -20.72 11.38 4.45
C ALA A 121 -22.18 11.78 4.22
N GLU A 122 -22.51 13.07 4.38
CA GLU A 122 -23.89 13.56 4.22
C GLU A 122 -24.28 13.83 2.75
N ARG A 123 -23.30 13.92 1.84
CA ARG A 123 -23.51 14.43 0.49
C ARG A 123 -23.07 13.50 -0.63
N CYS A 124 -22.22 12.56 -0.32
CA CYS A 124 -21.67 11.63 -1.27
C CYS A 124 -22.14 10.21 -1.01
N PRO A 125 -22.41 9.41 -2.06
CA PRO A 125 -22.65 8.00 -1.89
C PRO A 125 -21.46 7.33 -1.17
N PRO A 126 -21.72 6.25 -0.42
CA PRO A 126 -20.63 5.46 0.17
C PRO A 126 -19.64 5.01 -0.90
N THR A 127 -18.38 4.83 -0.49
CA THR A 127 -17.34 4.30 -1.38
C THR A 127 -17.77 3.00 -2.08
N LYS A 128 -17.39 2.85 -3.34
CA LYS A 128 -17.52 1.58 -4.09
C LYS A 128 -16.35 0.63 -3.85
N LEU A 129 -15.27 1.13 -3.26
CA LEU A 129 -14.12 0.30 -2.94
C LEU A 129 -14.48 -0.65 -1.79
N ARG A 130 -13.94 -1.86 -1.87
CA ARG A 130 -14.07 -2.80 -0.76
C ARG A 130 -13.15 -2.38 0.37
N VAL A 131 -13.70 -1.91 1.47
CA VAL A 131 -12.95 -1.59 2.68
C VAL A 131 -12.31 -2.88 3.23
N PRO A 132 -10.98 -2.91 3.43
CA PRO A 132 -10.28 -4.10 3.90
C PRO A 132 -10.52 -4.33 5.40
N LEU A 133 -10.09 -5.50 5.88
CA LEU A 133 -10.08 -5.83 7.30
C LEU A 133 -8.65 -5.85 7.84
N ALA A 134 -8.48 -5.57 9.13
CA ALA A 134 -7.20 -5.74 9.80
C ALA A 134 -6.67 -7.18 9.62
N GLY A 135 -5.38 -7.32 9.40
CA GLY A 135 -4.70 -8.57 9.09
C GLY A 135 -4.69 -8.95 7.61
N GLN A 136 -5.48 -8.31 6.76
CA GLN A 136 -5.43 -8.57 5.32
C GLN A 136 -4.17 -7.96 4.70
N ARG A 137 -3.58 -8.69 3.74
CA ARG A 137 -2.55 -8.17 2.86
C ARG A 137 -3.21 -7.56 1.65
N ILE A 138 -2.84 -6.32 1.32
CA ILE A 138 -3.47 -5.54 0.24
C ILE A 138 -2.42 -4.90 -0.66
N ALA A 139 -2.81 -4.63 -1.90
CA ALA A 139 -2.18 -3.67 -2.79
C ALA A 139 -3.12 -2.49 -2.96
N ILE A 140 -2.58 -1.28 -2.97
CA ILE A 140 -3.32 -0.03 -3.18
C ILE A 140 -2.62 0.83 -4.20
N ASP A 141 -3.40 1.62 -4.93
CA ASP A 141 -2.92 2.67 -5.82
C ASP A 141 -3.70 3.96 -5.56
N GLY A 142 -3.04 5.09 -5.68
CA GLY A 142 -3.64 6.42 -5.54
C GLY A 142 -2.60 7.54 -5.57
N PRO A 143 -3.03 8.81 -5.52
CA PRO A 143 -2.14 9.93 -5.32
C PRO A 143 -1.35 9.80 -4.02
N TRP A 144 -0.04 10.05 -4.11
CA TRP A 144 0.82 10.13 -2.93
C TRP A 144 0.97 11.57 -2.51
N VAL A 145 0.57 11.89 -1.30
CA VAL A 145 0.46 13.25 -0.80
C VAL A 145 1.19 13.44 0.52
N LEU A 146 1.55 14.69 0.81
CA LEU A 146 1.91 15.14 2.15
C LEU A 146 0.71 15.85 2.77
N ASP A 147 0.19 15.32 3.88
CA ASP A 147 -0.74 16.07 4.72
C ASP A 147 0.03 17.06 5.60
N THR A 148 -0.15 18.34 5.33
CA THR A 148 0.56 19.41 6.04
C THR A 148 0.07 19.65 7.46
N ASN A 149 -1.15 19.21 7.81
CA ASN A 149 -1.69 19.33 9.16
C ASN A 149 -1.06 18.32 10.12
N HIS A 150 -0.68 17.15 9.60
CA HIS A 150 -0.13 16.03 10.39
C HIS A 150 1.36 15.79 10.12
N GLY A 151 1.86 16.24 8.96
CA GLY A 151 3.26 16.05 8.55
C GLY A 151 3.56 14.67 7.95
N TRP A 152 2.62 13.75 7.88
CA TRP A 152 2.84 12.42 7.32
C TRP A 152 2.53 12.33 5.82
N LEU A 153 3.04 11.26 5.19
CA LEU A 153 2.79 10.93 3.79
C LEU A 153 1.64 9.92 3.70
N GLU A 154 0.76 10.09 2.71
CA GLU A 154 -0.46 9.30 2.55
C GLU A 154 -0.66 8.84 1.10
N ILE A 155 -1.46 7.78 0.91
CA ILE A 155 -2.19 7.53 -0.34
C ILE A 155 -3.61 8.05 -0.13
N HIS A 156 -3.92 9.20 -0.75
CA HIS A 156 -5.20 9.89 -0.54
C HIS A 156 -5.65 10.66 -1.80
N PRO A 157 -6.80 10.28 -2.37
CA PRO A 157 -7.62 9.11 -2.03
C PRO A 157 -7.00 7.80 -2.52
N VAL A 158 -7.49 6.67 -2.01
CA VAL A 158 -7.24 5.36 -2.63
C VAL A 158 -8.09 5.24 -3.88
N ASP A 159 -7.45 5.07 -5.05
CA ASP A 159 -8.13 4.85 -6.34
C ASP A 159 -8.46 3.36 -6.57
N THR A 160 -7.55 2.48 -6.18
CA THR A 160 -7.76 1.02 -6.27
C THR A 160 -7.27 0.31 -5.02
N ILE A 161 -7.93 -0.79 -4.70
CA ILE A 161 -7.54 -1.67 -3.61
C ILE A 161 -7.80 -3.12 -3.99
N VAL A 162 -6.81 -3.98 -3.79
CA VAL A 162 -6.89 -5.42 -4.06
C VAL A 162 -6.38 -6.19 -2.86
N THR A 163 -7.17 -7.15 -2.36
CA THR A 163 -6.69 -8.11 -1.36
C THR A 163 -5.80 -9.14 -2.05
N ILE A 164 -4.57 -9.32 -1.55
CA ILE A 164 -3.57 -10.24 -2.10
C ILE A 164 -3.50 -11.48 -1.20
N GLY A 165 -3.86 -12.64 -1.76
CA GLY A 165 -3.70 -13.93 -1.10
C GLY A 165 -4.59 -14.09 0.14
N GLY A 166 -5.56 -14.96 0.05
CA GLY A 166 -6.26 -15.63 1.13
C GLY A 166 -5.99 -17.11 0.99
#